data_dd89e4253c68ed01c1bc330c0aa89586
#
_entry.id   dd89e4253c68ed01c1bc330c0aa89586
#
_cell.length_a   1.000
_cell.length_b   1.000
_cell.length_c   1.000
_cell.angle_alpha   90.00
_cell.angle_beta   90.00
_cell.angle_gamma   90.00
#
_symmetry.space_group_name_H-M   'P 1'
#
loop_
_entity.id
_entity.type
_entity.pdbx_description
1 polymer ?
#
loop_
_entity_poly.entity_id
_entity_poly.type
_entity_poly.pdbx_seq_one_letter_code
_entity_poly.pdbx_strand_id
1 'polypeptide(L)'
;MIGPITVVSEASIGSNTRRIEAVTGTGSLERMAERQRLLDEAATLLRTDPEHVSEAIARLMERQKVAERALEQARTRELAVEAGTLVGSAENGAVVARRDGLVPDQLRNLAQSVRSQGDLRVVVLGGSPDGSTASLAVSADGSTSHAGELVRQIAPLLGGGGGGKPELAVAGGKDPSGIDRALDEARRLTSGA
;
A
#
# COMPACT_ATOMS: atom_id res chain seq x y z
N MET A 1 -49.35 -19.19 -27.80
CA MET A 1 -48.13 -18.53 -28.26
C MET A 1 -47.16 -18.46 -27.08
N ILE A 2 -45.94 -19.02 -27.21
CA ILE A 2 -45.01 -19.16 -26.06
C ILE A 2 -44.33 -17.87 -25.68
N GLY A 3 -44.28 -16.89 -26.59
CA GLY A 3 -43.61 -15.62 -26.36
C GLY A 3 -42.08 -15.72 -26.37
N PRO A 4 -41.34 -14.66 -25.92
CA PRO A 4 -39.89 -14.65 -25.88
C PRO A 4 -39.37 -15.65 -24.85
N ILE A 5 -38.23 -16.28 -25.15
CA ILE A 5 -37.52 -17.21 -24.24
C ILE A 5 -36.21 -16.52 -23.84
N THR A 6 -35.93 -16.42 -22.54
CA THR A 6 -34.67 -15.91 -22.02
C THR A 6 -33.94 -17.02 -21.28
N VAL A 7 -32.74 -17.37 -21.73
CA VAL A 7 -31.86 -18.29 -21.01
C VAL A 7 -31.31 -17.56 -19.78
N VAL A 8 -31.48 -18.17 -18.60
CA VAL A 8 -31.08 -17.60 -17.30
C VAL A 8 -29.73 -18.12 -16.89
N SER A 9 -29.52 -19.42 -17.02
CA SER A 9 -28.27 -20.06 -16.63
C SER A 9 -27.97 -21.28 -17.49
N GLU A 10 -26.72 -21.62 -17.60
CA GLU A 10 -26.23 -22.86 -18.19
C GLU A 10 -25.11 -23.39 -17.27
N ALA A 11 -25.24 -24.66 -16.86
CA ALA A 11 -24.27 -25.34 -16.00
C ALA A 11 -23.99 -26.76 -16.49
N SER A 12 -22.78 -27.24 -16.31
CA SER A 12 -22.42 -28.64 -16.49
C SER A 12 -22.81 -29.44 -15.23
N ILE A 13 -23.61 -30.51 -15.38
CA ILE A 13 -24.07 -31.35 -14.27
C ILE A 13 -23.50 -32.76 -14.33
N GLY A 14 -22.60 -33.04 -15.27
CA GLY A 14 -21.98 -34.35 -15.45
C GLY A 14 -21.25 -34.45 -16.78
N SER A 15 -20.64 -35.61 -17.01
CA SER A 15 -19.96 -35.88 -18.28
C SER A 15 -20.96 -35.80 -19.45
N ASN A 16 -20.73 -34.84 -20.36
CA ASN A 16 -21.57 -34.57 -21.54
C ASN A 16 -23.03 -34.14 -21.26
N THR A 17 -23.39 -33.71 -20.03
CA THR A 17 -24.74 -33.27 -19.70
C THR A 17 -24.72 -31.80 -19.25
N ARG A 18 -25.56 -30.98 -19.92
CA ARG A 18 -25.72 -29.55 -19.57
C ARG A 18 -27.14 -29.29 -19.10
N ARG A 19 -27.26 -28.54 -18.04
CA ARG A 19 -28.53 -28.01 -17.53
C ARG A 19 -28.68 -26.59 -18.02
N ILE A 20 -29.78 -26.30 -18.67
CA ILE A 20 -30.17 -24.96 -19.12
C ILE A 20 -31.46 -24.58 -18.37
N GLU A 21 -31.43 -23.42 -17.75
CA GLU A 21 -32.60 -22.81 -17.15
C GLU A 21 -33.04 -21.62 -18.00
N ALA A 22 -34.29 -21.56 -18.32
CA ALA A 22 -34.87 -20.49 -19.13
C ALA A 22 -36.24 -20.07 -18.60
N VAL A 23 -36.61 -18.82 -18.81
CA VAL A 23 -37.93 -18.27 -18.55
C VAL A 23 -38.61 -17.88 -19.86
N THR A 24 -39.94 -17.97 -19.90
CA THR A 24 -40.76 -17.71 -21.09
C THR A 24 -41.90 -16.74 -20.76
N GLY A 25 -42.55 -16.20 -21.76
CA GLY A 25 -43.74 -15.36 -21.61
C GLY A 25 -43.51 -14.11 -20.78
N THR A 26 -44.37 -13.83 -19.80
CA THR A 26 -44.29 -12.65 -18.93
C THR A 26 -43.03 -12.63 -18.10
N GLY A 27 -42.50 -13.76 -17.64
CA GLY A 27 -41.24 -13.81 -16.89
C GLY A 27 -40.03 -13.33 -17.70
N SER A 28 -39.99 -13.54 -19.01
CA SER A 28 -38.96 -12.97 -19.89
C SER A 28 -39.08 -11.45 -19.98
N LEU A 29 -40.30 -10.92 -20.07
CA LEU A 29 -40.50 -9.46 -20.12
C LEU A 29 -40.14 -8.77 -18.80
N GLU A 30 -40.52 -9.35 -17.66
CA GLU A 30 -40.17 -8.85 -16.34
C GLU A 30 -38.64 -8.80 -16.16
N ARG A 31 -37.94 -9.85 -16.60
CA ARG A 31 -36.50 -9.91 -16.53
C ARG A 31 -35.81 -8.90 -17.46
N MET A 32 -36.38 -8.65 -18.64
CA MET A 32 -35.88 -7.57 -19.52
C MET A 32 -36.10 -6.20 -18.91
N ALA A 33 -37.26 -5.93 -18.33
CA ALA A 33 -37.55 -4.67 -17.64
C ALA A 33 -36.62 -4.46 -16.45
N GLU A 34 -36.35 -5.48 -15.66
CA GLU A 34 -35.39 -5.38 -14.53
C GLU A 34 -33.97 -5.08 -15.01
N ARG A 35 -33.48 -5.73 -16.05
CA ARG A 35 -32.17 -5.44 -16.64
C ARG A 35 -32.08 -4.01 -17.17
N GLN A 36 -33.15 -3.53 -17.82
CA GLN A 36 -33.21 -2.15 -18.29
C GLN A 36 -33.16 -1.17 -17.13
N ARG A 37 -33.93 -1.41 -16.07
CA ARG A 37 -33.92 -0.58 -14.85
C ARG A 37 -32.53 -0.49 -14.23
N LEU A 38 -31.81 -1.62 -14.09
CA LEU A 38 -30.44 -1.63 -13.55
C LEU A 38 -29.46 -0.87 -14.45
N LEU A 39 -29.62 -0.94 -15.77
CA LEU A 39 -28.81 -0.20 -16.70
C LEU A 39 -29.08 1.30 -16.61
N ASP A 40 -30.34 1.71 -16.51
CA ASP A 40 -30.76 3.10 -16.35
C ASP A 40 -30.25 3.70 -15.02
N GLU A 41 -30.27 2.90 -13.94
CA GLU A 41 -29.70 3.28 -12.64
C GLU A 41 -28.18 3.50 -12.77
N ALA A 42 -27.45 2.58 -13.41
CA ALA A 42 -26.02 2.72 -13.65
C ALA A 42 -25.69 3.95 -14.51
N ALA A 43 -26.47 4.19 -15.56
CA ALA A 43 -26.34 5.37 -16.42
C ALA A 43 -26.55 6.66 -15.62
N THR A 44 -27.56 6.68 -14.74
CA THR A 44 -27.85 7.81 -13.86
C THR A 44 -26.68 8.11 -12.93
N LEU A 45 -26.11 7.10 -12.24
CA LEU A 45 -24.96 7.24 -11.36
C LEU A 45 -23.72 7.77 -12.09
N LEU A 46 -23.51 7.32 -13.32
CA LEU A 46 -22.40 7.73 -14.18
C LEU A 46 -22.67 9.04 -14.94
N ARG A 47 -23.89 9.60 -14.85
CA ARG A 47 -24.34 10.80 -15.56
C ARG A 47 -24.12 10.68 -17.07
N THR A 48 -24.59 9.57 -17.65
CA THR A 48 -24.47 9.22 -19.06
C THR A 48 -25.74 8.55 -19.56
N ASP A 49 -25.84 8.32 -20.85
CA ASP A 49 -26.90 7.53 -21.44
C ASP A 49 -26.63 6.01 -21.25
N PRO A 50 -27.66 5.17 -21.19
CA PRO A 50 -27.51 3.72 -21.04
C PRO A 50 -26.58 3.07 -22.07
N GLU A 51 -26.57 3.56 -23.29
CA GLU A 51 -25.70 3.07 -24.38
C GLU A 51 -24.21 3.34 -24.15
N HIS A 52 -23.89 4.38 -23.34
CA HIS A 52 -22.52 4.83 -23.06
C HIS A 52 -21.98 4.42 -21.68
N VAL A 53 -22.72 3.58 -20.93
CA VAL A 53 -22.32 3.14 -19.57
C VAL A 53 -20.93 2.50 -19.58
N SER A 54 -20.67 1.60 -20.54
CA SER A 54 -19.37 0.90 -20.62
C SER A 54 -18.21 1.86 -20.87
N GLU A 55 -18.39 2.86 -21.73
CA GLU A 55 -17.38 3.88 -21.98
C GLU A 55 -17.17 4.81 -20.78
N ALA A 56 -18.26 5.15 -20.07
CA ALA A 56 -18.17 5.96 -18.86
C ALA A 56 -17.40 5.25 -17.76
N ILE A 57 -17.62 3.94 -17.56
CA ILE A 57 -16.85 3.11 -16.64
C ILE A 57 -15.37 3.07 -17.05
N ALA A 58 -15.06 2.83 -18.32
CA ALA A 58 -13.69 2.80 -18.80
C ALA A 58 -12.96 4.14 -18.53
N ARG A 59 -13.63 5.28 -18.81
CA ARG A 59 -13.11 6.60 -18.50
C ARG A 59 -12.90 6.83 -17.01
N LEU A 60 -13.82 6.34 -16.14
CA LEU A 60 -13.69 6.45 -14.69
C LEU A 60 -12.50 5.65 -14.18
N MET A 61 -12.32 4.43 -14.63
CA MET A 61 -11.17 3.57 -14.27
C MET A 61 -9.83 4.19 -14.70
N GLU A 62 -9.76 4.77 -15.90
CA GLU A 62 -8.53 5.43 -16.36
C GLU A 62 -8.24 6.70 -15.55
N ARG A 63 -9.26 7.51 -15.22
CA ARG A 63 -9.09 8.67 -14.33
C ARG A 63 -8.60 8.27 -12.94
N GLN A 64 -9.16 7.20 -12.36
CA GLN A 64 -8.71 6.67 -11.08
C GLN A 64 -7.22 6.29 -11.15
N LYS A 65 -6.81 5.53 -12.16
CA LYS A 65 -5.42 5.10 -12.36
C LYS A 65 -4.46 6.28 -12.52
N VAL A 66 -4.86 7.30 -13.25
CA VAL A 66 -4.07 8.54 -13.41
C VAL A 66 -3.94 9.28 -12.08
N ALA A 67 -5.03 9.40 -11.31
CA ALA A 67 -5.03 10.06 -10.01
C ALA A 67 -4.15 9.32 -8.99
N GLU A 68 -4.23 7.99 -8.95
CA GLU A 68 -3.38 7.14 -8.09
C GLU A 68 -1.89 7.32 -8.42
N ARG A 69 -1.54 7.32 -9.71
CA ARG A 69 -0.16 7.56 -10.16
C ARG A 69 0.33 8.96 -9.81
N ALA A 70 -0.51 9.98 -9.99
CA ALA A 70 -0.17 11.36 -9.65
C ALA A 70 0.08 11.52 -8.14
N LEU A 71 -0.76 10.88 -7.31
CA LEU A 71 -0.60 10.86 -5.85
C LEU A 71 0.71 10.19 -5.44
N GLU A 72 1.03 9.03 -6.02
CA GLU A 72 2.27 8.31 -5.73
C GLU A 72 3.51 9.12 -6.15
N GLN A 73 3.45 9.79 -7.31
CA GLN A 73 4.53 10.67 -7.74
C GLN A 73 4.71 11.89 -6.82
N ALA A 74 3.61 12.49 -6.35
CA ALA A 74 3.68 13.59 -5.40
C ALA A 74 4.32 13.15 -4.08
N ARG A 75 3.89 12.01 -3.53
CA ARG A 75 4.49 11.42 -2.32
C ARG A 75 5.97 11.10 -2.49
N THR A 76 6.36 10.54 -3.63
CA THR A 76 7.77 10.24 -3.92
C THR A 76 8.63 11.51 -3.95
N ARG A 77 8.10 12.60 -4.52
CA ARG A 77 8.79 13.90 -4.52
C ARG A 77 8.93 14.49 -3.11
N GLU A 78 7.87 14.43 -2.31
CA GLU A 78 7.92 14.89 -0.91
C GLU A 78 8.97 14.11 -0.10
N LEU A 79 8.98 12.79 -0.21
CA LEU A 79 9.98 11.94 0.45
C LEU A 79 11.40 12.23 -0.04
N ALA A 80 11.58 12.56 -1.32
CA ALA A 80 12.90 12.92 -1.86
C ALA A 80 13.42 14.26 -1.29
N VAL A 81 12.55 15.26 -1.13
CA VAL A 81 12.90 16.53 -0.48
C VAL A 81 13.19 16.31 1.00
N GLU A 82 12.39 15.51 1.68
CA GLU A 82 12.60 15.15 3.08
C GLU A 82 13.92 14.40 3.27
N ALA A 83 14.26 13.49 2.36
CA ALA A 83 15.53 12.77 2.38
C ALA A 83 16.71 13.75 2.33
N GLY A 84 16.68 14.77 1.46
CA GLY A 84 17.71 15.80 1.40
C GLY A 84 17.85 16.58 2.72
N THR A 85 16.74 16.88 3.38
CA THR A 85 16.75 17.55 4.71
C THR A 85 17.38 16.65 5.77
N LEU A 86 17.05 15.36 5.77
CA LEU A 86 17.60 14.39 6.73
C LEU A 86 19.08 14.15 6.52
N VAL A 87 19.58 14.16 5.30
CA VAL A 87 21.03 14.09 5.01
C VAL A 87 21.76 15.23 5.68
N GLY A 88 21.20 16.45 5.70
CA GLY A 88 21.78 17.60 6.38
C GLY A 88 21.90 17.46 7.91
N SER A 89 21.18 16.52 8.52
CA SER A 89 21.23 16.23 9.96
C SER A 89 22.15 15.04 10.30
N ALA A 90 22.95 14.59 9.34
CA ALA A 90 23.83 13.44 9.54
C ALA A 90 24.97 13.75 10.52
N GLU A 91 25.20 12.87 11.47
CA GLU A 91 26.31 12.92 12.43
C GLU A 91 27.16 11.63 12.27
N ASN A 92 28.46 11.79 12.07
CA ASN A 92 29.40 10.67 11.90
C ASN A 92 28.97 9.63 10.84
N GLY A 93 28.35 10.07 9.73
CA GLY A 93 27.86 9.17 8.67
C GLY A 93 26.60 8.40 9.05
N ALA A 94 25.89 8.81 10.09
CA ALA A 94 24.63 8.21 10.53
C ALA A 94 23.51 9.24 10.59
N VAL A 95 22.28 8.82 10.27
CA VAL A 95 21.05 9.57 10.51
C VAL A 95 20.13 8.74 11.38
N VAL A 96 19.68 9.29 12.49
CA VAL A 96 18.68 8.67 13.37
C VAL A 96 17.56 9.68 13.63
N ALA A 97 16.37 9.41 13.08
CA ALA A 97 15.28 10.38 13.13
C ALA A 97 13.91 9.72 13.33
N ARG A 98 12.98 10.47 13.95
CA ARG A 98 11.58 10.08 14.09
C ARG A 98 10.76 10.65 12.94
N ARG A 99 9.91 9.83 12.34
CA ARG A 99 9.00 10.18 11.25
C ARG A 99 7.66 9.47 11.43
N ASP A 100 6.70 10.20 12.01
CA ASP A 100 5.33 9.72 12.18
C ASP A 100 4.51 9.95 10.89
N GLY A 101 3.40 9.22 10.75
CA GLY A 101 2.48 9.32 9.61
C GLY A 101 2.90 8.54 8.36
N LEU A 102 4.08 7.91 8.35
CA LEU A 102 4.55 7.08 7.26
C LEU A 102 4.21 5.60 7.49
N VAL A 103 3.61 4.95 6.49
CA VAL A 103 3.44 3.49 6.53
C VAL A 103 4.81 2.79 6.39
N PRO A 104 4.94 1.53 6.85
CA PRO A 104 6.24 0.84 6.90
C PRO A 104 7.04 0.86 5.59
N ASP A 105 6.38 0.71 4.44
CA ASP A 105 7.03 0.75 3.14
C ASP A 105 7.56 2.14 2.77
N GLN A 106 6.83 3.20 3.13
CA GLN A 106 7.29 4.58 2.92
C GLN A 106 8.49 4.90 3.82
N LEU A 107 8.45 4.49 5.08
CA LEU A 107 9.55 4.67 6.03
C LEU A 107 10.81 3.94 5.54
N ARG A 108 10.66 2.73 5.02
CA ARG A 108 11.74 1.95 4.41
C ARG A 108 12.34 2.67 3.20
N ASN A 109 11.49 3.13 2.28
CA ASN A 109 11.92 3.81 1.06
C ASN A 109 12.63 5.13 1.40
N LEU A 110 12.13 5.87 2.38
CA LEU A 110 12.78 7.08 2.87
C LEU A 110 14.18 6.77 3.45
N ALA A 111 14.32 5.75 4.29
CA ALA A 111 15.60 5.36 4.85
C ALA A 111 16.65 5.00 3.77
N GLN A 112 16.21 4.27 2.73
CA GLN A 112 17.08 3.95 1.59
C GLN A 112 17.45 5.21 0.78
N SER A 113 16.49 6.12 0.56
CA SER A 113 16.71 7.37 -0.17
C SER A 113 17.69 8.28 0.57
N VAL A 114 17.52 8.44 1.88
CA VAL A 114 18.45 9.24 2.74
C VAL A 114 19.86 8.66 2.67
N ARG A 115 19.99 7.33 2.81
CA ARG A 115 21.31 6.69 2.77
C ARG A 115 22.01 6.89 1.41
N SER A 116 21.28 6.68 0.31
CA SER A 116 21.85 6.78 -1.03
C SER A 116 22.21 8.22 -1.43
N GLN A 117 21.43 9.21 -0.98
CA GLN A 117 21.70 10.62 -1.28
C GLN A 117 22.88 11.19 -0.48
N GLY A 118 23.06 10.73 0.77
CA GLY A 118 24.10 11.23 1.67
C GLY A 118 25.38 10.40 1.70
N ASP A 119 25.45 9.30 0.96
CA ASP A 119 26.54 8.32 1.07
C ASP A 119 26.79 7.91 2.53
N LEU A 120 25.70 7.67 3.25
CA LEU A 120 25.72 7.43 4.69
C LEU A 120 25.99 5.98 5.03
N ARG A 121 26.69 5.77 6.12
CA ARG A 121 26.98 4.44 6.66
C ARG A 121 25.71 3.75 7.15
N VAL A 122 24.84 4.49 7.84
CA VAL A 122 23.60 3.94 8.40
C VAL A 122 22.52 5.02 8.54
N VAL A 123 21.29 4.63 8.28
CA VAL A 123 20.09 5.45 8.51
C VAL A 123 19.09 4.64 9.31
N VAL A 124 18.63 5.16 10.42
CA VAL A 124 17.60 4.58 11.28
C VAL A 124 16.43 5.55 11.36
N LEU A 125 15.28 5.14 10.83
CA LEU A 125 14.05 5.90 10.92
C LEU A 125 13.02 5.11 11.72
N GLY A 126 12.39 5.75 12.69
CA GLY A 126 11.32 5.17 13.48
C GLY A 126 10.12 6.11 13.51
N GLY A 127 8.90 5.54 13.55
CA GLY A 127 7.70 6.35 13.62
C GLY A 127 6.44 5.51 13.79
N SER A 128 5.34 6.18 14.01
CA SER A 128 4.00 5.57 14.07
C SER A 128 3.19 6.02 12.86
N PRO A 129 2.61 5.10 12.07
CA PRO A 129 1.77 5.46 10.94
C PRO A 129 0.40 6.02 11.37
N ASP A 130 -0.11 5.60 12.51
CA ASP A 130 -1.49 5.82 12.96
C ASP A 130 -1.63 6.15 14.46
N GLY A 131 -0.52 6.27 15.17
CA GLY A 131 -0.50 6.49 16.63
C GLY A 131 -0.75 5.22 17.47
N SER A 132 -1.07 4.08 16.86
CA SER A 132 -1.38 2.82 17.55
C SER A 132 -0.32 1.74 17.38
N THR A 133 0.45 1.81 16.32
CA THR A 133 1.54 0.88 15.99
C THR A 133 2.86 1.62 15.84
N ALA A 134 3.97 0.91 16.04
CA ALA A 134 5.31 1.42 15.81
C ALA A 134 5.95 0.74 14.60
N SER A 135 6.72 1.50 13.84
CA SER A 135 7.49 1.02 12.70
C SER A 135 8.92 1.53 12.78
N LEU A 136 9.85 0.70 12.35
CA LEU A 136 11.26 1.05 12.26
C LEU A 136 11.81 0.57 10.91
N ALA A 137 12.63 1.39 10.28
CA ALA A 137 13.38 1.04 9.09
C ALA A 137 14.85 1.40 9.28
N VAL A 138 15.74 0.47 8.96
CA VAL A 138 17.18 0.65 9.02
C VAL A 138 17.76 0.35 7.64
N SER A 139 18.50 1.30 7.07
CA SER A 139 19.29 1.13 5.86
C SER A 139 20.77 1.34 6.20
N ALA A 140 21.62 0.37 5.88
CA ALA A 140 23.04 0.38 6.19
C ALA A 140 23.89 0.05 4.96
N ASP A 141 25.18 0.29 5.04
CA ASP A 141 26.13 -0.06 3.96
C ASP A 141 26.39 -1.57 3.84
N GLY A 142 26.04 -2.31 4.87
CA GLY A 142 26.18 -3.78 4.93
C GLY A 142 27.60 -4.26 5.22
N SER A 143 28.57 -3.38 5.23
CA SER A 143 29.99 -3.71 5.50
C SER A 143 30.46 -3.29 6.88
N THR A 144 30.27 -2.03 7.24
CA THR A 144 30.60 -1.50 8.56
C THR A 144 29.41 -1.49 9.53
N SER A 145 28.21 -1.47 8.99
CA SER A 145 26.97 -1.52 9.77
C SER A 145 25.99 -2.54 9.20
N HIS A 146 25.40 -3.35 10.06
CA HIS A 146 24.44 -4.38 9.68
C HIS A 146 23.03 -4.03 10.15
N ALA A 147 22.15 -3.64 9.21
CA ALA A 147 20.77 -3.24 9.48
C ALA A 147 19.98 -4.33 10.24
N GLY A 148 20.15 -5.60 9.86
CA GLY A 148 19.46 -6.73 10.51
C GLY A 148 19.87 -6.94 11.97
N GLU A 149 21.11 -6.65 12.33
CA GLU A 149 21.61 -6.74 13.71
C GLU A 149 21.09 -5.58 14.56
N LEU A 150 21.16 -4.36 14.03
CA LEU A 150 20.61 -3.17 14.68
C LEU A 150 19.10 -3.36 14.97
N VAL A 151 18.34 -3.80 13.98
CA VAL A 151 16.90 -4.04 14.14
C VAL A 151 16.63 -5.08 15.23
N ARG A 152 17.38 -6.19 15.31
CA ARG A 152 17.19 -7.20 16.36
C ARG A 152 17.40 -6.66 17.77
N GLN A 153 18.32 -5.70 17.93
CA GLN A 153 18.59 -5.10 19.22
C GLN A 153 17.53 -4.10 19.65
N ILE A 154 17.01 -3.28 18.69
CA ILE A 154 16.11 -2.18 19.02
C ILE A 154 14.62 -2.54 18.88
N ALA A 155 14.25 -3.51 18.04
CA ALA A 155 12.85 -3.91 17.84
C ALA A 155 12.09 -4.34 19.11
N PRO A 156 12.70 -5.03 20.09
CA PRO A 156 12.02 -5.35 21.35
C PRO A 156 11.52 -4.13 22.12
N LEU A 157 12.16 -2.96 21.95
CA LEU A 157 11.76 -1.71 22.60
C LEU A 157 10.43 -1.16 22.05
N LEU A 158 10.00 -1.64 20.88
CA LEU A 158 8.72 -1.29 20.25
C LEU A 158 7.59 -2.26 20.61
N GLY A 159 7.85 -3.22 21.51
CA GLY A 159 6.91 -4.29 21.83
C GLY A 159 6.62 -5.22 20.63
N GLY A 160 7.63 -5.46 19.80
CA GLY A 160 7.48 -6.24 18.58
C GLY A 160 8.76 -6.94 18.15
N GLY A 161 8.89 -7.18 16.86
CA GLY A 161 10.03 -7.86 16.26
C GLY A 161 10.34 -7.34 14.87
N GLY A 162 11.47 -7.73 14.35
CA GLY A 162 11.90 -7.33 13.02
C GLY A 162 13.12 -8.11 12.56
N GLY A 163 13.56 -7.80 11.36
CA GLY A 163 14.74 -8.39 10.75
C GLY A 163 14.90 -7.95 9.31
N GLY A 164 15.90 -8.48 8.67
CA GLY A 164 16.19 -8.16 7.28
C GLY A 164 17.60 -8.58 6.90
N LYS A 165 18.05 -8.04 5.77
CA LYS A 165 19.39 -8.22 5.22
C LYS A 165 20.37 -7.23 5.89
N PRO A 166 21.69 -7.42 5.70
CA PRO A 166 22.68 -6.46 6.21
C PRO A 166 22.45 -5.02 5.77
N GLU A 167 21.98 -4.83 4.53
CA GLU A 167 21.80 -3.50 3.94
C GLU A 167 20.43 -2.87 4.27
N LEU A 168 19.43 -3.70 4.62
CA LEU A 168 18.07 -3.23 4.83
C LEU A 168 17.28 -4.14 5.77
N ALA A 169 16.76 -3.59 6.84
CA ALA A 169 15.92 -4.29 7.79
C ALA A 169 14.77 -3.41 8.28
N VAL A 170 13.68 -4.04 8.69
CA VAL A 170 12.50 -3.37 9.22
C VAL A 170 11.99 -4.07 10.47
N ALA A 171 11.33 -3.32 11.33
CA ALA A 171 10.63 -3.85 12.48
C ALA A 171 9.25 -3.21 12.62
N GLY A 172 8.35 -3.95 13.24
CA GLY A 172 7.03 -3.47 13.66
C GLY A 172 6.78 -3.81 15.12
N GLY A 173 6.03 -2.97 15.81
CA GLY A 173 5.67 -3.17 17.19
C GLY A 173 4.29 -2.60 17.56
N LYS A 174 3.81 -2.94 18.72
CA LYS A 174 2.51 -2.50 19.26
C LYS A 174 2.66 -1.37 20.30
N ASP A 175 3.88 -0.91 20.54
CA ASP A 175 4.17 0.13 21.53
C ASP A 175 4.80 1.36 20.86
N PRO A 176 3.98 2.34 20.43
CA PRO A 176 4.47 3.59 19.86
C PRO A 176 5.26 4.44 20.85
N SER A 177 5.03 4.26 22.17
CA SER A 177 5.76 4.99 23.21
C SER A 177 7.22 4.57 23.32
N GLY A 178 7.56 3.39 22.79
CA GLY A 178 8.91 2.86 22.73
C GLY A 178 9.79 3.46 21.64
N ILE A 179 9.21 4.22 20.68
CA ILE A 179 9.94 4.71 19.50
C ILE A 179 11.13 5.57 19.90
N ASP A 180 10.95 6.55 20.79
CA ASP A 180 12.03 7.45 21.17
C ASP A 180 13.18 6.70 21.87
N ARG A 181 12.84 5.74 22.75
CA ARG A 181 13.84 4.85 23.39
C ARG A 181 14.59 4.00 22.37
N ALA A 182 13.88 3.50 21.36
CA ALA A 182 14.50 2.72 20.30
C ALA A 182 15.45 3.57 19.45
N LEU A 183 15.09 4.81 19.15
CA LEU A 183 15.94 5.77 18.42
C LEU A 183 17.15 6.22 19.25
N ASP A 184 17.01 6.43 20.56
CA ASP A 184 18.14 6.74 21.45
C ASP A 184 19.13 5.59 21.52
N GLU A 185 18.64 4.36 21.63
CA GLU A 185 19.50 3.17 21.60
C GLU A 185 20.18 3.03 20.21
N ALA A 186 19.47 3.31 19.12
CA ALA A 186 20.05 3.35 17.78
C ALA A 186 21.18 4.39 17.67
N ARG A 187 21.01 5.61 18.23
CA ARG A 187 22.09 6.62 18.28
C ARG A 187 23.30 6.10 19.03
N ARG A 188 23.10 5.48 20.19
CA ARG A 188 24.18 4.91 20.98
C ARG A 188 24.97 3.86 20.21
N LEU A 189 24.29 2.94 19.54
CA LEU A 189 24.90 1.86 18.76
C LEU A 189 25.63 2.36 17.51
N THR A 190 25.15 3.44 16.90
CA THR A 190 25.74 4.00 15.68
C THR A 190 26.85 5.02 15.94
N SER A 191 26.93 5.60 17.15
CA SER A 191 27.99 6.55 17.54
C SER A 191 29.28 5.88 17.99
N GLY A 192 29.23 4.59 18.35
CA GLY A 192 30.37 3.85 18.92
C GLY A 192 31.13 2.96 17.92
N ALA A 193 30.79 3.05 16.63
CA ALA A 193 31.41 2.22 15.58
C ALA A 193 32.26 3.06 14.61
#